data_7347bdf550c6be0a5db2c703aaa8aa1f
#
_entry.id   7347bdf550c6be0a5db2c703aaa8aa1f
#
_cell.length_a   1.000
_cell.length_b   1.000
_cell.length_c   1.000
_cell.angle_alpha   90.00
_cell.angle_beta   90.00
_cell.angle_gamma   90.00
#
_symmetry.space_group_name_H-M   'P 1'
#
loop_
_entity.id
_entity.type
_entity.pdbx_description
1 polymer ?
#
loop_
_entity_poly.entity_id
_entity_poly.type
_entity_poly.pdbx_seq_one_letter_code
_entity_poly.pdbx_strand_id
1 'polypeptide(L)'
;TAISNDNPVATKKDTAKAAIDSALREKEAAIDANNDLTTEEKNAAKADAQAKANAAKTAIDNATTNVAVDSAQTAGTTSVSSVTPTAVAKPVAKKAIEDALKAKVAQLDARNDLTTEEKEAAKADAQARATAAKNNIDTATTNSTVDNAKTTGVADVESVNPQASQKKTDAK
;
A
#
# COMPACT_ATOMS: atom_id res chain seq x y z
N THR A 1 -55.35 -24.08 10.49
CA THR A 1 -54.27 -23.70 9.56
C THR A 1 -53.02 -23.33 10.32
N ALA A 2 -51.98 -24.06 10.06
CA ALA A 2 -50.68 -23.72 10.63
C ALA A 2 -50.32 -22.33 10.17
N ILE A 3 -50.37 -21.38 11.06
CA ILE A 3 -49.81 -20.08 10.79
C ILE A 3 -48.32 -20.26 10.83
N SER A 4 -47.70 -19.97 9.71
CA SER A 4 -46.27 -20.01 9.64
C SER A 4 -45.68 -19.12 10.70
N ASN A 5 -44.74 -19.62 11.47
CA ASN A 5 -43.96 -18.82 12.41
C ASN A 5 -42.93 -17.94 11.66
N ASP A 6 -42.95 -17.96 10.35
CA ASP A 6 -42.04 -17.14 9.56
C ASP A 6 -42.33 -15.67 9.84
N ASN A 7 -41.27 -14.99 10.20
CA ASN A 7 -41.30 -13.56 10.33
C ASN A 7 -40.56 -12.99 9.11
N PRO A 8 -41.30 -12.45 8.12
CA PRO A 8 -40.63 -11.95 6.89
C PRO A 8 -39.57 -10.92 7.15
N VAL A 9 -39.76 -10.06 8.17
CA VAL A 9 -38.74 -9.06 8.54
C VAL A 9 -37.49 -9.76 9.08
N ALA A 10 -37.70 -10.77 9.96
CA ALA A 10 -36.55 -11.51 10.51
C ALA A 10 -35.79 -12.26 9.44
N THR A 11 -36.49 -12.91 8.50
CA THR A 11 -35.87 -13.60 7.37
C THR A 11 -35.07 -12.61 6.49
N LYS A 12 -35.71 -11.46 6.23
CA LYS A 12 -35.06 -10.42 5.42
C LYS A 12 -33.83 -9.85 6.10
N LYS A 13 -33.87 -9.70 7.43
CA LYS A 13 -32.68 -9.26 8.20
C LYS A 13 -31.55 -10.25 8.08
N ASP A 14 -31.84 -11.54 8.18
CA ASP A 14 -30.83 -12.58 8.06
C ASP A 14 -30.16 -12.53 6.66
N THR A 15 -30.97 -12.39 5.61
CA THR A 15 -30.48 -12.26 4.25
C THR A 15 -29.64 -11.00 4.09
N ALA A 16 -30.12 -9.88 4.64
CA ALA A 16 -29.43 -8.60 4.58
C ALA A 16 -28.07 -8.66 5.29
N LYS A 17 -28.04 -9.27 6.47
CA LYS A 17 -26.78 -9.41 7.22
C LYS A 17 -25.79 -10.33 6.48
N ALA A 18 -26.30 -11.39 5.83
CA ALA A 18 -25.46 -12.24 4.99
C ALA A 18 -24.84 -11.46 3.83
N ALA A 19 -25.58 -10.53 3.23
CA ALA A 19 -25.07 -9.66 2.17
C ALA A 19 -23.95 -8.75 2.70
N ILE A 20 -24.10 -8.23 3.92
CA ILE A 20 -23.05 -7.43 4.56
C ILE A 20 -21.78 -8.30 4.77
N ASP A 21 -21.97 -9.52 5.28
CA ASP A 21 -20.84 -10.42 5.51
C ASP A 21 -20.11 -10.77 4.21
N SER A 22 -20.88 -10.97 3.12
CA SER A 22 -20.28 -11.23 1.81
C SER A 22 -19.47 -10.03 1.30
N ALA A 23 -20.02 -8.82 1.43
CA ALA A 23 -19.34 -7.58 1.06
C ALA A 23 -18.03 -7.43 1.86
N LEU A 24 -18.08 -7.75 3.14
CA LEU A 24 -16.92 -7.68 4.04
C LEU A 24 -15.84 -8.66 3.57
N ARG A 25 -16.20 -9.92 3.30
CA ARG A 25 -15.25 -10.93 2.85
C ARG A 25 -14.59 -10.52 1.52
N GLU A 26 -15.39 -9.99 0.59
CA GLU A 26 -14.85 -9.51 -0.69
C GLU A 26 -13.88 -8.36 -0.48
N LYS A 27 -14.22 -7.43 0.40
CA LYS A 27 -13.34 -6.29 0.70
C LYS A 27 -12.04 -6.76 1.37
N GLU A 28 -12.15 -7.65 2.35
CA GLU A 28 -10.97 -8.18 3.02
C GLU A 28 -10.04 -8.91 2.05
N ALA A 29 -10.61 -9.70 1.13
CA ALA A 29 -9.83 -10.39 0.12
C ALA A 29 -9.12 -9.40 -0.82
N ALA A 30 -9.81 -8.33 -1.22
CA ALA A 30 -9.22 -7.30 -2.09
C ALA A 30 -8.08 -6.56 -1.36
N ILE A 31 -8.27 -6.25 -0.08
CA ILE A 31 -7.23 -5.60 0.73
C ILE A 31 -6.02 -6.52 0.86
N ASP A 32 -6.24 -7.81 1.17
CA ASP A 32 -5.14 -8.78 1.29
C ASP A 32 -4.37 -8.96 -0.01
N ALA A 33 -5.04 -8.85 -1.14
CA ALA A 33 -4.40 -8.97 -2.46
C ALA A 33 -3.63 -7.72 -2.89
N ASN A 34 -3.77 -6.61 -2.16
CA ASN A 34 -3.13 -5.35 -2.54
C ASN A 34 -1.69 -5.32 -2.03
N ASN A 35 -0.75 -5.61 -2.94
CA ASN A 35 0.67 -5.69 -2.60
C ASN A 35 1.34 -4.33 -2.36
N ASP A 36 0.64 -3.23 -2.63
CA ASP A 36 1.15 -1.89 -2.34
C ASP A 36 1.04 -1.54 -0.86
N LEU A 37 0.23 -2.29 -0.12
CA LEU A 37 -0.01 -2.06 1.31
C LEU A 37 0.90 -2.94 2.16
N THR A 38 1.34 -2.38 3.28
CA THR A 38 2.00 -3.18 4.31
C THR A 38 0.96 -3.97 5.11
N THR A 39 1.42 -4.97 5.87
CA THR A 39 0.55 -5.73 6.77
C THR A 39 -0.22 -4.81 7.71
N GLU A 40 0.44 -3.79 8.27
CA GLU A 40 -0.20 -2.84 9.18
C GLU A 40 -1.28 -2.02 8.47
N GLU A 41 -1.02 -1.58 7.24
CA GLU A 41 -1.99 -0.84 6.44
C GLU A 41 -3.18 -1.72 6.06
N LYS A 42 -2.93 -2.99 5.71
CA LYS A 42 -3.99 -3.96 5.44
C LYS A 42 -4.86 -4.19 6.67
N ASN A 43 -4.22 -4.39 7.83
CA ASN A 43 -4.94 -4.65 9.06
C ASN A 43 -5.81 -3.46 9.47
N ALA A 44 -5.32 -2.23 9.31
CA ALA A 44 -6.08 -1.02 9.59
C ALA A 44 -7.30 -0.91 8.66
N ALA A 45 -7.11 -1.19 7.37
CA ALA A 45 -8.21 -1.15 6.39
C ALA A 45 -9.25 -2.23 6.66
N LYS A 46 -8.80 -3.43 7.02
CA LYS A 46 -9.72 -4.53 7.36
C LYS A 46 -10.49 -4.21 8.62
N ALA A 47 -9.86 -3.59 9.62
CA ALA A 47 -10.55 -3.15 10.83
C ALA A 47 -11.62 -2.10 10.53
N ASP A 48 -11.33 -1.16 9.63
CA ASP A 48 -12.31 -0.17 9.18
C ASP A 48 -13.49 -0.83 8.47
N ALA A 49 -13.22 -1.76 7.56
CA ALA A 49 -14.27 -2.51 6.87
C ALA A 49 -15.12 -3.30 7.86
N GLN A 50 -14.49 -3.95 8.84
CA GLN A 50 -15.17 -4.71 9.89
C GLN A 50 -16.08 -3.80 10.71
N ALA A 51 -15.61 -2.62 11.11
CA ALA A 51 -16.39 -1.65 11.86
C ALA A 51 -17.64 -1.20 11.07
N LYS A 52 -17.45 -0.94 9.78
CA LYS A 52 -18.57 -0.54 8.90
C LYS A 52 -19.58 -1.68 8.74
N ALA A 53 -19.09 -2.91 8.61
CA ALA A 53 -19.96 -4.09 8.53
C ALA A 53 -20.75 -4.27 9.84
N ASN A 54 -20.12 -4.11 10.99
CA ASN A 54 -20.78 -4.22 12.28
C ASN A 54 -21.86 -3.14 12.45
N ALA A 55 -21.56 -1.90 12.07
CA ALA A 55 -22.53 -0.80 12.11
C ALA A 55 -23.72 -1.09 11.19
N ALA A 56 -23.46 -1.64 10.01
CA ALA A 56 -24.51 -2.00 9.06
C ALA A 56 -25.41 -3.10 9.62
N LYS A 57 -24.83 -4.11 10.24
CA LYS A 57 -25.62 -5.19 10.85
C LYS A 57 -26.46 -4.68 12.02
N THR A 58 -25.94 -3.76 12.80
CA THR A 58 -26.71 -3.10 13.88
C THR A 58 -27.89 -2.32 13.29
N ALA A 59 -27.67 -1.57 12.21
CA ALA A 59 -28.73 -0.84 11.54
C ALA A 59 -29.82 -1.78 11.02
N ILE A 60 -29.44 -2.93 10.47
CA ILE A 60 -30.34 -3.95 9.98
C ILE A 60 -31.17 -4.50 11.19
N ASP A 61 -30.51 -4.80 12.30
CA ASP A 61 -31.15 -5.33 13.48
C ASP A 61 -32.20 -4.34 14.06
N ASN A 62 -31.93 -3.05 13.95
CA ASN A 62 -32.81 -2.00 14.45
C ASN A 62 -33.93 -1.64 13.48
N ALA A 63 -33.85 -2.06 12.22
CA ALA A 63 -34.91 -1.79 11.24
C ALA A 63 -36.17 -2.56 11.59
N THR A 64 -37.34 -1.94 11.36
CA THR A 64 -38.60 -2.52 11.71
C THR A 64 -39.49 -2.86 10.52
N THR A 65 -39.11 -2.46 9.32
CA THR A 65 -39.86 -2.74 8.09
C THR A 65 -38.93 -3.32 7.04
N ASN A 66 -39.55 -4.00 6.07
CA ASN A 66 -38.79 -4.54 4.93
C ASN A 66 -38.05 -3.44 4.17
N VAL A 67 -38.68 -2.28 3.97
CA VAL A 67 -38.07 -1.15 3.29
C VAL A 67 -36.84 -0.65 4.08
N ALA A 68 -37.00 -0.55 5.39
CA ALA A 68 -35.90 -0.11 6.26
C ALA A 68 -34.72 -1.12 6.24
N VAL A 69 -35.04 -2.42 6.22
CA VAL A 69 -34.02 -3.47 6.10
C VAL A 69 -33.26 -3.34 4.76
N ASP A 70 -34.00 -3.16 3.67
CA ASP A 70 -33.38 -3.00 2.34
C ASP A 70 -32.49 -1.78 2.29
N SER A 71 -32.94 -0.66 2.84
CA SER A 71 -32.16 0.58 2.89
C SER A 71 -30.90 0.41 3.71
N ALA A 72 -30.98 -0.25 4.86
CA ALA A 72 -29.84 -0.51 5.72
C ALA A 72 -28.83 -1.46 5.03
N GLN A 73 -29.34 -2.47 4.33
CA GLN A 73 -28.48 -3.38 3.56
C GLN A 73 -27.71 -2.62 2.47
N THR A 74 -28.41 -1.83 1.67
CA THR A 74 -27.80 -1.08 0.57
C THR A 74 -26.75 -0.10 1.09
N ALA A 75 -27.11 0.67 2.12
CA ALA A 75 -26.17 1.60 2.74
C ALA A 75 -24.97 0.88 3.32
N GLY A 76 -25.19 -0.29 3.93
CA GLY A 76 -24.13 -1.08 4.55
C GLY A 76 -23.18 -1.67 3.54
N THR A 77 -23.69 -2.28 2.47
CA THR A 77 -22.81 -2.85 1.42
C THR A 77 -22.01 -1.76 0.75
N THR A 78 -22.61 -0.61 0.51
CA THR A 78 -21.92 0.55 -0.05
C THR A 78 -20.82 1.03 0.89
N SER A 79 -21.11 1.14 2.18
CA SER A 79 -20.15 1.59 3.18
C SER A 79 -18.94 0.67 3.26
N VAL A 80 -19.17 -0.64 3.32
CA VAL A 80 -18.07 -1.63 3.35
C VAL A 80 -17.27 -1.57 2.05
N SER A 81 -17.97 -1.53 0.92
CA SER A 81 -17.31 -1.50 -0.41
C SER A 81 -16.50 -0.22 -0.63
N SER A 82 -16.87 0.86 0.05
CA SER A 82 -16.19 2.15 -0.10
C SER A 82 -14.84 2.22 0.61
N VAL A 83 -14.51 1.24 1.44
CA VAL A 83 -13.20 1.22 2.12
C VAL A 83 -12.11 1.11 1.05
N THR A 84 -11.30 2.15 0.97
CA THR A 84 -10.23 2.25 -0.03
C THR A 84 -8.96 2.65 0.71
N PRO A 85 -8.15 1.67 1.12
CA PRO A 85 -6.92 2.01 1.82
C PRO A 85 -5.94 2.69 0.86
N THR A 86 -5.16 3.62 1.41
CA THR A 86 -4.11 4.32 0.66
C THR A 86 -2.76 3.79 1.11
N ALA A 87 -1.94 3.37 0.17
CA ALA A 87 -0.56 2.98 0.46
C ALA A 87 0.23 4.23 0.84
N VAL A 88 0.97 4.18 1.92
CA VAL A 88 1.79 5.29 2.40
C VAL A 88 3.24 4.84 2.58
N ALA A 89 3.47 3.72 3.27
CA ALA A 89 4.82 3.31 3.65
C ALA A 89 5.72 3.08 2.44
N LYS A 90 5.27 2.30 1.47
CA LYS A 90 6.08 1.99 0.28
C LYS A 90 6.30 3.19 -0.62
N PRO A 91 5.27 4.00 -0.96
CA PRO A 91 5.51 5.20 -1.77
C PRO A 91 6.48 6.19 -1.11
N VAL A 92 6.37 6.41 0.20
CA VAL A 92 7.27 7.30 0.94
C VAL A 92 8.70 6.76 0.90
N ALA A 93 8.86 5.45 1.11
CA ALA A 93 10.17 4.80 1.07
C ALA A 93 10.79 4.91 -0.33
N LYS A 94 10.01 4.66 -1.38
CA LYS A 94 10.50 4.76 -2.76
C LYS A 94 10.90 6.19 -3.13
N LYS A 95 10.14 7.17 -2.62
CA LYS A 95 10.50 8.57 -2.83
C LYS A 95 11.85 8.89 -2.18
N ALA A 96 12.12 8.36 -0.99
CA ALA A 96 13.42 8.57 -0.33
C ALA A 96 14.57 8.01 -1.19
N ILE A 97 14.36 6.85 -1.82
CA ILE A 97 15.34 6.27 -2.74
C ILE A 97 15.54 7.19 -3.95
N GLU A 98 14.47 7.69 -4.54
CA GLU A 98 14.55 8.61 -5.69
C GLU A 98 15.26 9.90 -5.33
N ASP A 99 14.98 10.45 -4.14
CA ASP A 99 15.65 11.68 -3.69
C ASP A 99 17.15 11.43 -3.47
N ALA A 100 17.53 10.28 -2.91
CA ALA A 100 18.93 9.90 -2.75
C ALA A 100 19.62 9.76 -4.11
N LEU A 101 18.94 9.16 -5.09
CA LEU A 101 19.46 9.01 -6.45
C LEU A 101 19.69 10.37 -7.10
N LYS A 102 18.71 11.26 -7.00
CA LYS A 102 18.82 12.62 -7.57
C LYS A 102 20.01 13.36 -6.96
N ALA A 103 20.17 13.27 -5.65
CA ALA A 103 21.29 13.91 -4.95
C ALA A 103 22.61 13.32 -5.41
N LYS A 104 22.68 11.99 -5.55
CA LYS A 104 23.92 11.33 -6.01
C LYS A 104 24.27 11.72 -7.44
N VAL A 105 23.28 11.75 -8.32
CA VAL A 105 23.50 12.17 -9.73
C VAL A 105 24.04 13.60 -9.77
N ALA A 106 23.46 14.50 -8.97
CA ALA A 106 23.92 15.88 -8.91
C ALA A 106 25.37 15.97 -8.41
N GLN A 107 25.71 15.19 -7.38
CA GLN A 107 27.07 15.15 -6.84
C GLN A 107 28.07 14.65 -7.90
N LEU A 108 27.69 13.61 -8.66
CA LEU A 108 28.54 13.04 -9.70
C LEU A 108 28.74 14.02 -10.85
N ASP A 109 27.67 14.70 -11.26
CA ASP A 109 27.76 15.70 -12.32
C ASP A 109 28.65 16.88 -11.93
N ALA A 110 28.73 17.20 -10.64
CA ALA A 110 29.55 18.30 -10.12
C ALA A 110 31.03 17.92 -10.00
N ARG A 111 31.38 16.63 -10.14
CA ARG A 111 32.76 16.17 -10.00
C ARG A 111 33.56 16.53 -11.24
N ASN A 112 34.58 17.37 -11.07
CA ASN A 112 35.46 17.81 -12.17
C ASN A 112 36.64 16.88 -12.39
N ASP A 113 36.89 15.97 -11.47
CA ASP A 113 37.98 14.98 -11.53
C ASP A 113 37.62 13.72 -12.32
N LEU A 114 36.33 13.58 -12.69
CA LEU A 114 35.88 12.43 -13.46
C LEU A 114 35.69 12.78 -14.93
N THR A 115 35.97 11.80 -15.79
CA THR A 115 35.64 11.91 -17.22
C THR A 115 34.12 11.74 -17.37
N THR A 116 33.59 12.12 -18.55
CA THR A 116 32.18 11.91 -18.89
C THR A 116 31.80 10.42 -18.77
N GLU A 117 32.66 9.54 -19.28
CA GLU A 117 32.42 8.10 -19.23
C GLU A 117 32.41 7.57 -17.80
N GLU A 118 33.29 8.10 -16.94
CA GLU A 118 33.33 7.72 -15.54
C GLU A 118 32.05 8.18 -14.80
N LYS A 119 31.59 9.40 -15.09
CA LYS A 119 30.35 9.92 -14.54
C LYS A 119 29.15 9.07 -14.96
N GLU A 120 29.07 8.76 -16.26
CA GLU A 120 27.96 7.97 -16.79
C GLU A 120 27.94 6.57 -16.19
N ALA A 121 29.09 5.92 -16.03
CA ALA A 121 29.19 4.61 -15.41
C ALA A 121 28.73 4.66 -13.93
N ALA A 122 29.16 5.70 -13.20
CA ALA A 122 28.77 5.86 -11.80
C ALA A 122 27.29 6.17 -11.65
N LYS A 123 26.73 6.99 -12.54
CA LYS A 123 25.30 7.28 -12.52
C LYS A 123 24.48 6.03 -12.84
N ALA A 124 24.97 5.20 -13.79
CA ALA A 124 24.31 3.93 -14.09
C ALA A 124 24.33 2.99 -12.89
N ASP A 125 25.45 2.94 -12.16
CA ASP A 125 25.56 2.13 -10.94
C ASP A 125 24.57 2.63 -9.87
N ALA A 126 24.50 3.95 -9.66
CA ALA A 126 23.56 4.54 -8.69
C ALA A 126 22.12 4.22 -9.09
N GLN A 127 21.79 4.32 -10.38
CA GLN A 127 20.46 3.98 -10.89
C GLN A 127 20.12 2.51 -10.64
N ALA A 128 21.07 1.61 -10.89
CA ALA A 128 20.86 0.18 -10.67
C ALA A 128 20.60 -0.12 -9.18
N ARG A 129 21.34 0.53 -8.29
CA ARG A 129 21.16 0.38 -6.84
C ARG A 129 19.81 0.92 -6.41
N ALA A 130 19.39 2.07 -6.95
CA ALA A 130 18.08 2.65 -6.66
C ALA A 130 16.96 1.73 -7.14
N THR A 131 17.09 1.13 -8.32
CA THR A 131 16.10 0.19 -8.85
C THR A 131 16.00 -1.04 -7.95
N ALA A 132 17.15 -1.61 -7.55
CA ALA A 132 17.17 -2.76 -6.65
C ALA A 132 16.52 -2.43 -5.31
N ALA A 133 16.80 -1.23 -4.78
CA ALA A 133 16.22 -0.78 -3.51
C ALA A 133 14.70 -0.65 -3.61
N LYS A 134 14.19 -0.07 -4.70
CA LYS A 134 12.75 0.06 -4.90
C LYS A 134 12.09 -1.30 -5.04
N ASN A 135 12.74 -2.26 -5.70
CA ASN A 135 12.23 -3.64 -5.78
C ASN A 135 12.16 -4.29 -4.38
N ASN A 136 13.17 -4.06 -3.56
CA ASN A 136 13.17 -4.58 -2.18
C ASN A 136 12.04 -3.97 -1.35
N ILE A 137 11.76 -2.68 -1.55
CA ILE A 137 10.62 -2.01 -0.90
C ILE A 137 9.32 -2.64 -1.37
N ASP A 138 9.16 -2.88 -2.66
CA ASP A 138 7.94 -3.46 -3.22
C ASP A 138 7.66 -4.87 -2.67
N THR A 139 8.70 -5.65 -2.42
CA THR A 139 8.55 -7.02 -1.90
C THR A 139 8.46 -7.08 -0.38
N ALA A 140 8.80 -6.00 0.32
CA ALA A 140 8.66 -5.93 1.77
C ALA A 140 7.19 -5.97 2.17
N THR A 141 6.88 -6.60 3.30
CA THR A 141 5.50 -6.83 3.71
C THR A 141 5.06 -6.04 4.93
N THR A 142 5.99 -5.60 5.77
CA THR A 142 5.67 -4.86 7.01
C THR A 142 6.27 -3.47 6.96
N ASN A 143 5.75 -2.56 7.79
CA ASN A 143 6.33 -1.22 7.93
C ASN A 143 7.81 -1.31 8.30
N SER A 144 8.16 -2.21 9.20
CA SER A 144 9.55 -2.38 9.64
C SER A 144 10.45 -2.82 8.49
N THR A 145 10.03 -3.80 7.70
CA THR A 145 10.83 -4.27 6.56
C THR A 145 10.91 -3.24 5.44
N VAL A 146 9.85 -2.44 5.25
CA VAL A 146 9.88 -1.30 4.32
C VAL A 146 10.92 -0.28 4.78
N ASP A 147 10.92 0.07 6.07
CA ASP A 147 11.90 1.02 6.63
C ASP A 147 13.33 0.51 6.50
N ASN A 148 13.55 -0.77 6.76
CA ASN A 148 14.88 -1.37 6.62
C ASN A 148 15.35 -1.35 5.17
N ALA A 149 14.45 -1.67 4.23
CA ALA A 149 14.77 -1.64 2.80
C ALA A 149 15.08 -0.21 2.35
N LYS A 150 14.33 0.77 2.85
CA LYS A 150 14.57 2.20 2.57
C LYS A 150 15.96 2.61 3.09
N THR A 151 16.24 2.33 4.35
CA THR A 151 17.50 2.74 4.98
C THR A 151 18.69 2.11 4.26
N THR A 152 18.62 0.81 4.02
CA THR A 152 19.67 0.08 3.30
C THR A 152 19.83 0.63 1.88
N GLY A 153 18.71 0.88 1.20
CA GLY A 153 18.71 1.37 -0.17
C GLY A 153 19.30 2.77 -0.30
N VAL A 154 18.93 3.69 0.59
CA VAL A 154 19.49 5.04 0.61
C VAL A 154 21.00 4.97 0.83
N ALA A 155 21.44 4.19 1.82
CA ALA A 155 22.86 4.03 2.11
C ALA A 155 23.62 3.44 0.89
N ASP A 156 23.00 2.48 0.22
CA ASP A 156 23.62 1.85 -0.95
C ASP A 156 23.80 2.83 -2.12
N VAL A 157 22.77 3.63 -2.40
CA VAL A 157 22.85 4.68 -3.43
C VAL A 157 23.92 5.71 -3.04
N GLU A 158 23.92 6.15 -1.78
CA GLU A 158 24.88 7.14 -1.29
C GLU A 158 26.31 6.64 -1.33
N SER A 159 26.52 5.33 -1.25
CA SER A 159 27.86 4.72 -1.21
C SER A 159 28.54 4.73 -2.56
N VAL A 160 27.85 5.06 -3.65
CA VAL A 160 28.46 5.16 -4.96
C VAL A 160 29.49 6.28 -4.92
N ASN A 161 30.76 5.93 -5.09
CA ASN A 161 31.86 6.88 -5.00
C ASN A 161 32.96 6.46 -5.99
N PRO A 162 32.83 6.88 -7.26
CA PRO A 162 33.78 6.49 -8.28
C PRO A 162 35.17 7.14 -8.04
N GLN A 163 36.18 6.44 -8.42
CA GLN A 163 37.56 6.94 -8.38
C GLN A 163 37.91 7.55 -9.73
N ALA A 164 38.60 8.71 -9.69
CA ALA A 164 39.08 9.33 -10.90
C ALA A 164 40.11 8.40 -11.60
N SER A 165 40.01 8.30 -12.91
CA SER A 165 40.92 7.45 -13.68
C SER A 165 42.30 8.03 -13.69
N GLN A 166 43.32 7.16 -13.89
CA GLN A 166 44.69 7.55 -14.06
C GLN A 166 44.86 8.50 -15.26
N LYS A 167 44.05 8.29 -16.31
CA LYS A 167 44.11 9.14 -17.52
C LYS A 167 43.87 10.61 -17.20
N LYS A 168 42.88 10.93 -16.40
CA LYS A 168 42.59 12.33 -16.08
C LYS A 168 43.61 12.89 -15.08
N THR A 169 44.09 12.07 -14.19
CA THR A 169 45.12 12.45 -13.23
C THR A 169 46.42 12.77 -13.97
N ASP A 170 46.80 11.94 -14.91
CA ASP A 170 48.06 12.11 -15.67
C ASP A 170 48.02 13.30 -16.61
N ALA A 171 46.80 13.71 -17.03
CA ALA A 171 46.64 14.86 -17.95
C ALA A 171 46.91 16.21 -17.30
N LYS A 172 47.07 16.29 -15.98
CA LYS A 172 47.32 17.55 -15.27
C LYS A 172 48.79 17.98 -15.38
#